data_f157bdacbced1d011a721d2328fe9048
#
_entry.id   f157bdacbced1d011a721d2328fe9048
#
_cell.length_a   1.000
_cell.length_b   1.000
_cell.length_c   1.000
_cell.angle_alpha   90.00
_cell.angle_beta   90.00
_cell.angle_gamma   90.00
#
_symmetry.space_group_name_H-M   'P 1'
#
loop_
_entity.id
_entity.type
_entity.pdbx_description
1 polymer ?
#
loop_
_entity_poly.entity_id
_entity_poly.type
_entity_poly.pdbx_seq_one_letter_code
_entity_poly.pdbx_strand_id
1 'polypeptide(L)'
;MSASWVFVVRQEETIKMQLPEKFRRKSSAAAAMQFFYYVVLSLFSINSTGAARRPPLNGTWIRMGMLFDDKMQNDQGIPSCKALPGLSSGQKRLCQLYMDHMNAVALGANQALSECKYQFHNRRWNCSLLDDVNVFGPVITIASRETAFALALAAAGVVHSVARACRDGQLTSCGCSRMGRPKDLKRDWVWGGCGDNLEYGYKFAQSFVDVRERERKFKRGTREQGRVLMNLHNNEAGRRAVIKKAKVTCKCHGVSGSCSLITCWQQLATFREVGDYLRDKYDGATEVRVNRRGRLQIRDPRVTIPTASDLVYMEDSPNYCVKDDKIGSLGTQGRQCNRTSQDIDGCNLLCCGRGYNTLKSTIRERCQCQFKWCCQVECKTCIRSMDVHTCK
;
A
#
# COMPACT_ATOMS: atom_id res chain seq x y z
N MET A 1 27.59 39.47 -20.40
CA MET A 1 26.60 40.57 -20.46
C MET A 1 25.26 39.96 -20.23
N SER A 2 24.70 40.18 -19.07
CA SER A 2 23.45 39.67 -18.55
C SER A 2 22.28 40.52 -18.99
N ALA A 3 21.19 39.92 -19.34
CA ALA A 3 19.90 40.60 -19.44
C ALA A 3 18.86 39.81 -18.63
N SER A 4 18.62 40.34 -17.43
CA SER A 4 17.54 39.94 -16.52
C SER A 4 16.24 40.58 -17.00
N TRP A 5 15.17 39.76 -17.17
CA TRP A 5 13.84 40.28 -17.35
C TRP A 5 13.04 40.10 -16.05
N VAL A 6 12.71 41.24 -15.45
CA VAL A 6 11.80 41.33 -14.30
C VAL A 6 10.41 41.57 -14.85
N PHE A 7 9.44 40.67 -14.56
CA PHE A 7 8.05 40.93 -14.80
C PHE A 7 7.38 41.39 -13.50
N VAL A 8 6.95 42.66 -13.52
CA VAL A 8 6.10 43.29 -12.52
C VAL A 8 4.65 43.00 -12.95
N VAL A 9 3.90 42.31 -12.12
CA VAL A 9 2.44 42.16 -12.28
C VAL A 9 1.76 43.35 -11.63
N ARG A 10 1.05 44.15 -12.42
CA ARG A 10 0.16 45.23 -11.97
C ARG A 10 -1.29 44.74 -11.99
N GLN A 11 -2.02 45.21 -10.99
CA GLN A 11 -3.43 44.93 -10.68
C GLN A 11 -4.41 45.45 -11.71
N GLU A 12 -5.57 44.78 -11.71
CA GLU A 12 -6.93 45.24 -12.01
C GLU A 12 -7.12 46.22 -13.17
N GLU A 13 -7.65 45.72 -14.28
CA GLU A 13 -8.44 46.54 -15.23
C GLU A 13 -9.84 45.98 -15.38
N THR A 14 -10.79 46.80 -14.94
CA THR A 14 -12.24 46.61 -15.11
C THR A 14 -12.58 46.86 -16.57
N ILE A 15 -12.97 45.85 -17.33
CA ILE A 15 -13.42 45.97 -18.71
C ILE A 15 -14.83 46.59 -18.74
N LYS A 16 -14.90 47.87 -19.05
CA LYS A 16 -16.15 48.54 -19.46
C LYS A 16 -16.44 48.21 -20.93
N MET A 17 -17.42 47.35 -21.17
CA MET A 17 -17.95 47.19 -22.51
C MET A 17 -18.79 48.41 -22.90
N GLN A 18 -18.29 49.20 -23.86
CA GLN A 18 -19.09 50.17 -24.60
C GLN A 18 -19.78 49.49 -25.78
N LEU A 19 -21.10 49.53 -25.79
CA LEU A 19 -21.95 49.08 -26.92
C LEU A 19 -21.87 50.09 -28.05
N PRO A 20 -21.72 49.67 -29.34
CA PRO A 20 -21.75 50.53 -30.50
C PRO A 20 -23.16 51.14 -30.71
N GLU A 21 -23.22 52.44 -30.99
CA GLU A 21 -24.45 53.28 -31.13
C GLU A 21 -25.40 52.92 -32.29
N LYS A 22 -25.18 51.85 -33.04
CA LYS A 22 -25.98 51.49 -34.20
C LYS A 22 -27.17 50.55 -33.96
N PHE A 23 -27.50 50.20 -32.72
CA PHE A 23 -28.63 49.30 -32.45
C PHE A 23 -29.77 49.93 -31.68
N ARG A 24 -30.03 51.19 -31.92
CA ARG A 24 -31.19 51.91 -31.37
C ARG A 24 -32.29 52.13 -32.38
N ARG A 25 -32.95 51.04 -32.82
CA ARG A 25 -34.32 51.13 -33.40
C ARG A 25 -35.00 49.75 -33.42
N LYS A 26 -36.10 49.66 -32.66
CA LYS A 26 -37.17 48.65 -32.74
C LYS A 26 -36.79 47.19 -32.54
N SER A 27 -36.72 46.71 -31.32
CA SER A 27 -37.05 45.34 -31.03
C SER A 27 -38.14 45.29 -29.94
N SER A 28 -39.17 44.48 -30.18
CA SER A 28 -40.30 44.28 -29.24
C SER A 28 -39.76 43.65 -27.94
N ALA A 29 -40.42 43.91 -26.83
CA ALA A 29 -40.08 43.40 -25.50
C ALA A 29 -39.89 41.87 -25.48
N ALA A 30 -40.54 41.15 -26.41
CA ALA A 30 -40.41 39.71 -26.57
C ALA A 30 -39.02 39.27 -27.09
N ALA A 31 -38.39 40.02 -28.00
CA ALA A 31 -37.06 39.71 -28.53
C ALA A 31 -35.95 39.99 -27.47
N ALA A 32 -36.13 41.03 -26.64
CA ALA A 32 -35.21 41.30 -25.54
C ALA A 32 -35.28 40.22 -24.46
N MET A 33 -36.50 39.72 -24.15
CA MET A 33 -36.69 38.63 -23.18
C MET A 33 -36.10 37.30 -23.68
N GLN A 34 -36.24 36.98 -24.99
CA GLN A 34 -35.63 35.76 -25.57
C GLN A 34 -34.12 35.86 -25.59
N PHE A 35 -33.52 37.01 -25.89
CA PHE A 35 -32.08 37.19 -25.84
C PHE A 35 -31.54 37.07 -24.42
N PHE A 36 -32.25 37.61 -23.44
CA PHE A 36 -31.91 37.49 -22.00
C PHE A 36 -31.99 36.02 -21.54
N TYR A 37 -33.00 35.27 -21.99
CA TYR A 37 -33.17 33.86 -21.69
C TYR A 37 -32.02 32.99 -22.26
N TYR A 38 -31.61 33.25 -23.49
CA TYR A 38 -30.47 32.55 -24.10
C TYR A 38 -29.13 32.94 -23.45
N VAL A 39 -28.92 34.18 -23.07
CA VAL A 39 -27.71 34.62 -22.36
C VAL A 39 -27.66 34.03 -20.94
N VAL A 40 -28.77 33.95 -20.24
CA VAL A 40 -28.85 33.31 -18.93
C VAL A 40 -28.64 31.80 -19.05
N LEU A 41 -29.22 31.12 -20.05
CA LEU A 41 -28.97 29.71 -20.32
C LEU A 41 -27.52 29.43 -20.69
N SER A 42 -26.89 30.29 -21.50
CA SER A 42 -25.46 30.13 -21.85
C SER A 42 -24.56 30.40 -20.64
N LEU A 43 -24.90 31.31 -19.75
CA LEU A 43 -24.18 31.53 -18.49
C LEU A 43 -24.38 30.37 -17.48
N PHE A 44 -25.56 29.74 -17.45
CA PHE A 44 -25.77 28.53 -16.68
C PHE A 44 -25.07 27.30 -17.29
N SER A 45 -24.91 27.23 -18.61
CA SER A 45 -24.14 26.17 -19.28
C SER A 45 -22.64 26.33 -19.10
N ILE A 46 -22.15 27.54 -18.83
CA ILE A 46 -20.72 27.81 -18.56
C ILE A 46 -20.37 27.54 -17.09
N ASN A 47 -21.33 27.58 -16.16
CA ASN A 47 -21.10 27.23 -14.75
C ASN A 47 -21.17 25.73 -14.44
N SER A 48 -21.44 24.86 -15.40
CA SER A 48 -21.16 23.41 -15.30
C SER A 48 -19.75 23.09 -15.79
N THR A 49 -18.84 24.07 -15.70
CA THR A 49 -17.42 23.82 -15.92
C THR A 49 -16.86 23.03 -14.77
N GLY A 50 -16.73 21.75 -15.04
CA GLY A 50 -15.45 21.17 -14.80
C GLY A 50 -15.02 21.16 -13.35
N ALA A 51 -15.74 20.45 -12.47
CA ALA A 51 -15.01 19.58 -11.58
C ALA A 51 -14.03 18.84 -12.50
N ALA A 52 -12.79 19.29 -12.54
CA ALA A 52 -11.72 18.64 -13.28
C ALA A 52 -11.84 17.17 -12.89
N ARG A 53 -12.29 16.32 -13.80
CA ARG A 53 -12.35 14.87 -13.63
C ARG A 53 -10.95 14.51 -13.27
N ARG A 54 -10.71 14.28 -11.95
CA ARG A 54 -9.45 13.77 -11.48
C ARG A 54 -9.18 12.54 -12.31
N PRO A 55 -8.00 12.43 -12.95
CA PRO A 55 -7.69 11.20 -13.64
C PRO A 55 -7.94 10.09 -12.62
N PRO A 56 -8.67 9.04 -13.00
CA PRO A 56 -8.91 7.93 -12.11
C PRO A 56 -7.55 7.54 -11.55
N LEU A 57 -7.49 7.22 -10.27
CA LEU A 57 -6.28 6.70 -9.59
C LEU A 57 -5.93 5.31 -10.17
N ASN A 58 -5.94 5.22 -11.49
CA ASN A 58 -5.71 4.01 -12.26
C ASN A 58 -4.26 3.60 -12.06
N GLY A 59 -4.09 2.61 -11.23
CA GLY A 59 -2.83 1.96 -10.95
C GLY A 59 -2.00 2.69 -9.89
N THR A 60 -1.61 1.96 -8.86
CA THR A 60 -0.53 2.33 -7.96
C THR A 60 0.74 1.63 -8.42
N TRP A 61 1.93 2.15 -8.05
CA TRP A 61 3.22 1.50 -8.27
C TRP A 61 3.24 0.04 -7.74
N ILE A 62 2.39 -0.29 -6.76
CA ILE A 62 2.22 -1.64 -6.18
C ILE A 62 1.83 -2.67 -7.26
N ARG A 63 1.22 -2.24 -8.35
CA ARG A 63 0.92 -3.09 -9.51
C ARG A 63 2.17 -3.72 -10.14
N MET A 64 3.33 -3.11 -9.96
CA MET A 64 4.58 -3.70 -10.41
C MET A 64 4.79 -5.12 -9.84
N GLY A 65 4.34 -5.37 -8.61
CA GLY A 65 4.42 -6.69 -7.99
C GLY A 65 3.65 -7.79 -8.73
N MET A 66 2.57 -7.46 -9.43
CA MET A 66 1.80 -8.43 -10.22
C MET A 66 2.42 -8.67 -11.60
N LEU A 67 2.99 -7.63 -12.20
CA LEU A 67 3.56 -7.73 -13.55
C LEU A 67 4.87 -8.50 -13.61
N PHE A 68 5.56 -8.63 -12.48
CA PHE A 68 6.89 -9.23 -12.41
C PHE A 68 6.89 -10.70 -12.03
N ASP A 69 5.78 -11.25 -11.51
CA ASP A 69 5.69 -12.65 -11.11
C ASP A 69 5.88 -13.60 -12.30
N ASP A 70 5.28 -13.28 -13.47
CA ASP A 70 5.38 -14.09 -14.68
C ASP A 70 6.62 -13.79 -15.55
N LYS A 71 7.12 -12.56 -15.50
CA LYS A 71 8.16 -12.09 -16.44
C LYS A 71 9.58 -12.17 -15.90
N MET A 72 9.77 -12.12 -14.59
CA MET A 72 11.11 -12.29 -13.99
C MET A 72 11.66 -13.70 -14.14
N GLN A 73 10.79 -14.71 -14.33
CA GLN A 73 11.23 -16.08 -14.62
C GLN A 73 11.70 -16.27 -16.06
N ASN A 74 11.41 -15.34 -16.98
CA ASN A 74 11.65 -15.49 -18.41
C ASN A 74 12.79 -14.60 -18.95
N ASP A 75 13.71 -14.12 -18.12
CA ASP A 75 14.92 -13.34 -18.50
C ASP A 75 14.67 -12.10 -19.40
N GLN A 76 13.43 -11.65 -19.49
CA GLN A 76 13.05 -10.42 -20.18
C GLN A 76 13.26 -9.23 -19.26
N GLY A 77 14.27 -8.41 -19.56
CA GLY A 77 14.65 -7.24 -18.76
C GLY A 77 13.48 -6.31 -18.39
N ILE A 78 13.70 -5.48 -17.37
CA ILE A 78 12.71 -4.53 -16.83
C ILE A 78 12.12 -3.67 -17.93
N PRO A 79 10.77 -3.54 -18.04
CA PRO A 79 10.15 -2.62 -18.96
C PRO A 79 10.64 -1.18 -18.72
N SER A 80 10.75 -0.41 -19.79
CA SER A 80 11.10 1.01 -19.70
C SER A 80 10.26 1.72 -18.63
N CYS A 81 10.87 2.58 -17.82
CA CYS A 81 10.19 3.38 -16.79
C CYS A 81 8.99 4.18 -17.30
N LYS A 82 8.95 4.47 -18.61
CA LYS A 82 7.83 5.13 -19.27
C LYS A 82 6.63 4.19 -19.43
N ALA A 83 6.90 2.92 -19.66
CA ALA A 83 5.89 1.87 -19.88
C ALA A 83 5.34 1.26 -18.58
N LEU A 84 6.01 1.47 -17.43
CA LEU A 84 5.55 0.96 -16.15
C LEU A 84 4.26 1.66 -15.72
N PRO A 85 3.16 0.91 -15.56
CA PRO A 85 1.87 1.47 -15.20
C PRO A 85 1.84 1.96 -13.75
N GLY A 86 1.06 2.99 -13.49
CA GLY A 86 0.76 3.45 -12.12
C GLY A 86 1.85 4.27 -11.43
N LEU A 87 2.98 4.55 -12.08
CA LEU A 87 4.01 5.43 -11.54
C LEU A 87 3.60 6.91 -11.66
N SER A 88 3.79 7.68 -10.58
CA SER A 88 3.68 9.15 -10.61
C SER A 88 4.85 9.78 -11.37
N SER A 89 4.78 11.08 -11.66
CA SER A 89 5.85 11.78 -12.36
C SER A 89 7.20 11.68 -11.64
N GLY A 90 7.22 11.87 -10.32
CA GLY A 90 8.43 11.72 -9.51
C GLY A 90 8.90 10.28 -9.41
N GLN A 91 7.98 9.31 -9.30
CA GLN A 91 8.35 7.90 -9.35
C GLN A 91 8.99 7.50 -10.68
N LYS A 92 8.50 8.04 -11.81
CA LYS A 92 9.14 7.81 -13.13
C LYS A 92 10.55 8.38 -13.20
N ARG A 93 10.79 9.57 -12.62
CA ARG A 93 12.14 10.16 -12.53
C ARG A 93 13.06 9.30 -11.66
N LEU A 94 12.58 8.86 -10.49
CA LEU A 94 13.34 7.97 -9.61
C LEU A 94 13.63 6.61 -10.27
N CYS A 95 12.66 6.07 -11.01
CA CYS A 95 12.88 4.85 -11.80
C CYS A 95 14.01 5.03 -12.82
N GLN A 96 14.09 6.15 -13.54
CA GLN A 96 15.17 6.43 -14.49
C GLN A 96 16.54 6.55 -13.83
N LEU A 97 16.59 7.10 -12.59
CA LEU A 97 17.84 7.26 -11.83
C LEU A 97 18.28 5.94 -11.18
N TYR A 98 17.34 5.08 -10.80
CA TYR A 98 17.56 3.85 -10.04
C TYR A 98 16.91 2.67 -10.73
N MET A 99 17.26 2.43 -12.00
CA MET A 99 16.61 1.39 -12.81
C MET A 99 16.85 -0.01 -12.25
N ASP A 100 18.04 -0.28 -11.75
CA ASP A 100 18.43 -1.55 -11.10
C ASP A 100 17.60 -1.85 -9.83
N HIS A 101 17.09 -0.82 -9.15
CA HIS A 101 16.23 -0.99 -7.96
C HIS A 101 14.81 -1.46 -8.28
N MET A 102 14.35 -1.30 -9.51
CA MET A 102 12.94 -1.57 -9.84
C MET A 102 12.56 -3.03 -9.68
N ASN A 103 13.49 -3.95 -9.88
CA ASN A 103 13.29 -5.38 -9.57
C ASN A 103 13.00 -5.57 -8.07
N ALA A 104 13.83 -4.97 -7.21
CA ALA A 104 13.63 -5.06 -5.77
C ALA A 104 12.31 -4.40 -5.33
N VAL A 105 11.93 -3.26 -5.94
CA VAL A 105 10.63 -2.61 -5.68
C VAL A 105 9.47 -3.53 -6.06
N ALA A 106 9.53 -4.15 -7.22
CA ALA A 106 8.51 -5.06 -7.69
C ALA A 106 8.40 -6.31 -6.81
N LEU A 107 9.54 -6.91 -6.44
CA LEU A 107 9.59 -8.04 -5.51
C LEU A 107 8.98 -7.66 -4.14
N GLY A 108 9.31 -6.48 -3.61
CA GLY A 108 8.73 -5.98 -2.36
C GLY A 108 7.22 -5.75 -2.45
N ALA A 109 6.74 -5.26 -3.59
CA ALA A 109 5.30 -5.12 -3.84
C ALA A 109 4.60 -6.49 -3.90
N ASN A 110 5.19 -7.47 -4.59
CA ASN A 110 4.66 -8.85 -4.66
C ASN A 110 4.60 -9.51 -3.27
N GLN A 111 5.69 -9.40 -2.49
CA GLN A 111 5.71 -9.89 -1.11
C GLN A 111 4.60 -9.25 -0.26
N ALA A 112 4.37 -7.94 -0.40
CA ALA A 112 3.31 -7.24 0.31
C ALA A 112 1.91 -7.74 -0.09
N LEU A 113 1.68 -8.00 -1.38
CA LEU A 113 0.41 -8.53 -1.87
C LEU A 113 0.13 -9.94 -1.32
N SER A 114 1.12 -10.81 -1.40
CA SER A 114 1.04 -12.18 -0.91
C SER A 114 0.82 -12.21 0.61
N GLU A 115 1.53 -11.36 1.34
CA GLU A 115 1.37 -11.24 2.78
C GLU A 115 0.02 -10.66 3.18
N CYS A 116 -0.50 -9.66 2.45
CA CYS A 116 -1.82 -9.10 2.70
C CYS A 116 -2.91 -10.18 2.55
N LYS A 117 -2.88 -10.96 1.48
CA LYS A 117 -3.80 -12.09 1.28
C LYS A 117 -3.73 -13.09 2.45
N TYR A 118 -2.53 -13.41 2.90
CA TYR A 118 -2.36 -14.33 4.02
C TYR A 118 -2.94 -13.79 5.32
N GLN A 119 -2.64 -12.54 5.67
CA GLN A 119 -3.07 -11.92 6.93
C GLN A 119 -4.60 -11.73 7.01
N PHE A 120 -5.28 -11.61 5.87
CA PHE A 120 -6.72 -11.34 5.81
C PHE A 120 -7.54 -12.48 5.22
N HIS A 121 -6.96 -13.66 4.95
CA HIS A 121 -7.65 -14.76 4.29
C HIS A 121 -8.93 -15.21 5.00
N ASN A 122 -8.98 -15.11 6.33
CA ASN A 122 -10.13 -15.50 7.16
C ASN A 122 -11.00 -14.31 7.58
N ARG A 123 -10.76 -13.09 7.08
CA ARG A 123 -11.57 -11.90 7.41
C ARG A 123 -12.58 -11.60 6.31
N ARG A 124 -13.62 -10.81 6.61
CA ARG A 124 -14.60 -10.34 5.63
C ARG A 124 -13.92 -9.69 4.44
N TRP A 125 -13.07 -8.69 4.67
CA TRP A 125 -12.12 -8.23 3.66
C TRP A 125 -10.93 -9.19 3.64
N ASN A 126 -10.71 -9.85 2.53
CA ASN A 126 -9.67 -10.87 2.39
C ASN A 126 -8.47 -10.42 1.54
N CYS A 127 -8.31 -9.12 1.35
CA CYS A 127 -7.24 -8.56 0.51
C CYS A 127 -7.22 -9.17 -0.91
N SER A 128 -8.40 -9.52 -1.45
CA SER A 128 -8.51 -10.06 -2.80
C SER A 128 -8.25 -8.99 -3.83
N LEU A 129 -7.56 -9.39 -4.88
CA LEU A 129 -7.32 -8.56 -6.05
C LEU A 129 -8.53 -8.71 -6.97
N LEU A 130 -9.20 -7.60 -7.29
CA LEU A 130 -10.40 -7.65 -8.12
C LEU A 130 -10.09 -7.78 -9.61
N ASP A 131 -8.99 -7.17 -10.07
CA ASP A 131 -8.55 -7.19 -11.47
C ASP A 131 -7.05 -6.90 -11.57
N ASP A 132 -6.43 -7.31 -12.69
CA ASP A 132 -5.05 -6.98 -13.05
C ASP A 132 -4.76 -5.47 -13.10
N VAL A 133 -5.80 -4.65 -13.14
CA VAL A 133 -5.67 -3.18 -13.29
C VAL A 133 -5.58 -2.47 -11.94
N ASN A 134 -6.29 -2.94 -10.90
CA ASN A 134 -6.36 -2.29 -9.59
C ASN A 134 -6.00 -3.26 -8.47
N VAL A 135 -4.74 -3.25 -8.06
CA VAL A 135 -4.15 -4.22 -7.12
C VAL A 135 -4.93 -4.38 -5.82
N PHE A 136 -5.43 -3.35 -5.23
CA PHE A 136 -6.32 -3.41 -4.06
C PHE A 136 -7.75 -2.94 -4.38
N GLY A 137 -8.06 -2.84 -5.69
CA GLY A 137 -9.35 -2.35 -6.13
C GLY A 137 -9.66 -0.92 -5.67
N PRO A 138 -10.93 -0.55 -5.68
CA PRO A 138 -11.39 0.74 -5.19
C PRO A 138 -11.18 0.95 -3.68
N VAL A 139 -10.98 -0.12 -2.89
CA VAL A 139 -10.74 -0.03 -1.43
C VAL A 139 -9.64 0.96 -1.11
N ILE A 140 -8.54 0.98 -1.90
CA ILE A 140 -7.43 1.91 -1.66
C ILE A 140 -7.82 3.39 -1.83
N THR A 141 -8.98 3.69 -2.40
CA THR A 141 -9.51 5.06 -2.51
C THR A 141 -10.21 5.52 -1.23
N ILE A 142 -10.63 4.59 -0.38
CA ILE A 142 -11.26 4.85 0.91
C ILE A 142 -10.19 5.03 1.96
N ALA A 143 -10.35 5.99 2.87
CA ALA A 143 -9.38 6.26 3.94
C ALA A 143 -9.57 5.30 5.14
N SER A 144 -9.82 4.02 4.89
CA SER A 144 -10.14 2.99 5.87
C SER A 144 -8.91 2.36 6.52
N ARG A 145 -9.15 1.51 7.51
CA ARG A 145 -8.11 0.69 8.17
C ARG A 145 -7.42 -0.25 7.20
N GLU A 146 -8.17 -0.84 6.27
CA GLU A 146 -7.66 -1.76 5.24
C GLU A 146 -6.65 -1.07 4.33
N THR A 147 -6.97 0.16 3.91
CA THR A 147 -6.04 0.98 3.13
C THR A 147 -4.80 1.36 3.93
N ALA A 148 -4.96 1.70 5.22
CA ALA A 148 -3.83 2.01 6.09
C ALA A 148 -2.85 0.83 6.17
N PHE A 149 -3.36 -0.38 6.39
CA PHE A 149 -2.58 -1.61 6.42
C PHE A 149 -1.90 -1.89 5.07
N ALA A 150 -2.65 -1.83 3.96
CA ALA A 150 -2.13 -2.12 2.63
C ALA A 150 -0.97 -1.19 2.24
N LEU A 151 -1.08 0.11 2.53
CA LEU A 151 -0.03 1.08 2.27
C LEU A 151 1.20 0.85 3.14
N ALA A 152 1.00 0.59 4.44
CA ALA A 152 2.09 0.29 5.36
C ALA A 152 2.84 -0.97 4.94
N LEU A 153 2.11 -2.03 4.61
CA LEU A 153 2.70 -3.29 4.18
C LEU A 153 3.47 -3.15 2.85
N ALA A 154 2.93 -2.39 1.89
CA ALA A 154 3.61 -2.11 0.63
C ALA A 154 4.91 -1.31 0.84
N ALA A 155 4.90 -0.29 1.70
CA ALA A 155 6.10 0.47 2.05
C ALA A 155 7.13 -0.41 2.78
N ALA A 156 6.69 -1.30 3.67
CA ALA A 156 7.54 -2.29 4.33
C ALA A 156 8.19 -3.26 3.33
N GLY A 157 7.43 -3.73 2.34
CA GLY A 157 7.93 -4.62 1.29
C GLY A 157 9.09 -4.01 0.51
N VAL A 158 9.00 -2.73 0.14
CA VAL A 158 10.09 -2.03 -0.54
C VAL A 158 11.34 -1.93 0.33
N VAL A 159 11.19 -1.58 1.63
CA VAL A 159 12.35 -1.55 2.55
C VAL A 159 13.01 -2.91 2.64
N HIS A 160 12.20 -3.96 2.82
CA HIS A 160 12.67 -5.32 3.03
C HIS A 160 13.44 -5.85 1.81
N SER A 161 12.89 -5.72 0.62
CA SER A 161 13.51 -6.23 -0.61
C SER A 161 14.72 -5.41 -1.03
N VAL A 162 14.69 -4.08 -0.93
CA VAL A 162 15.84 -3.22 -1.26
C VAL A 162 16.99 -3.44 -0.28
N ALA A 163 16.71 -3.53 1.03
CA ALA A 163 17.76 -3.79 2.02
C ALA A 163 18.46 -5.14 1.79
N ARG A 164 17.73 -6.16 1.37
CA ARG A 164 18.25 -7.46 1.00
C ARG A 164 19.04 -7.42 -0.30
N ALA A 165 18.52 -6.77 -1.34
CA ALA A 165 19.20 -6.61 -2.62
C ALA A 165 20.54 -5.86 -2.48
N CYS A 166 20.64 -4.88 -1.56
CA CYS A 166 21.92 -4.23 -1.21
C CYS A 166 22.91 -5.23 -0.60
N ARG A 167 22.48 -6.06 0.35
CA ARG A 167 23.34 -7.09 0.95
C ARG A 167 23.81 -8.09 -0.08
N ASP A 168 22.93 -8.49 -0.98
CA ASP A 168 23.21 -9.52 -1.99
C ASP A 168 24.03 -8.96 -3.17
N GLY A 169 24.40 -7.67 -3.16
CA GLY A 169 25.21 -7.02 -4.21
C GLY A 169 24.48 -6.83 -5.54
N GLN A 170 23.15 -6.90 -5.54
CA GLN A 170 22.32 -6.74 -6.74
C GLN A 170 22.17 -5.29 -7.19
N LEU A 171 22.50 -4.34 -6.31
CA LEU A 171 22.33 -2.91 -6.54
C LEU A 171 23.68 -2.20 -6.53
N THR A 172 23.92 -1.34 -7.52
CA THR A 172 25.21 -0.64 -7.70
C THR A 172 25.46 0.46 -6.70
N SER A 173 24.40 1.07 -6.14
CA SER A 173 24.47 2.25 -5.27
C SER A 173 24.55 1.95 -3.77
N CYS A 174 24.53 0.68 -3.38
CA CYS A 174 24.58 0.25 -1.99
C CYS A 174 25.32 -1.09 -1.83
N GLY A 175 25.56 -1.46 -0.61
CA GLY A 175 26.19 -2.73 -0.23
C GLY A 175 25.76 -3.15 1.16
N CYS A 176 26.57 -3.95 1.84
CA CYS A 176 26.29 -4.42 3.20
C CYS A 176 26.03 -3.27 4.18
N SER A 177 25.27 -3.54 5.22
CA SER A 177 25.01 -2.58 6.30
C SER A 177 26.33 -2.05 6.91
N ARG A 178 26.40 -0.73 7.11
CA ARG A 178 27.49 -0.06 7.85
C ARG A 178 27.09 0.29 9.28
N MET A 179 26.03 -0.32 9.79
CA MET A 179 25.55 -0.09 11.15
C MET A 179 26.62 -0.44 12.17
N GLY A 180 26.81 0.45 13.14
CA GLY A 180 27.75 0.21 14.25
C GLY A 180 27.31 -0.96 15.15
N ARG A 181 28.25 -1.46 15.94
CA ARG A 181 28.01 -2.53 16.91
C ARG A 181 26.91 -2.14 17.89
N PRO A 182 25.89 -2.99 18.11
CA PRO A 182 24.90 -2.78 19.18
C PRO A 182 25.53 -2.77 20.57
N LYS A 183 25.02 -1.91 21.45
CA LYS A 183 25.55 -1.76 22.84
C LYS A 183 25.36 -3.02 23.67
N ASP A 184 24.30 -3.77 23.40
CA ASP A 184 23.87 -4.97 24.13
C ASP A 184 24.60 -6.24 23.66
N LEU A 185 25.45 -6.15 22.63
CA LEU A 185 26.20 -7.27 22.11
C LEU A 185 27.35 -7.63 23.08
N LYS A 186 27.50 -8.91 23.41
CA LYS A 186 28.58 -9.41 24.30
C LYS A 186 29.96 -9.02 23.77
N ARG A 187 30.85 -8.56 24.64
CA ARG A 187 32.15 -7.98 24.23
C ARG A 187 33.02 -8.93 23.41
N ASP A 188 32.94 -10.21 23.66
CA ASP A 188 33.75 -11.27 23.01
C ASP A 188 33.22 -11.64 21.63
N TRP A 189 32.02 -11.17 21.25
CA TRP A 189 31.42 -11.44 19.96
C TRP A 189 31.84 -10.40 18.92
N VAL A 190 32.28 -10.84 17.77
CA VAL A 190 32.72 -9.96 16.69
C VAL A 190 31.50 -9.39 15.96
N TRP A 191 31.40 -8.07 15.90
CA TRP A 191 30.43 -7.41 15.05
C TRP A 191 31.03 -7.22 13.66
N GLY A 192 30.42 -7.83 12.64
CA GLY A 192 30.94 -7.81 11.27
C GLY A 192 30.09 -8.64 10.33
N GLY A 193 30.66 -8.99 9.20
CA GLY A 193 29.94 -9.69 8.13
C GLY A 193 29.05 -8.75 7.30
N CYS A 194 28.34 -9.30 6.32
CA CYS A 194 27.48 -8.58 5.42
C CYS A 194 26.03 -8.64 5.91
N GLY A 195 25.61 -7.63 6.70
CA GLY A 195 24.24 -7.49 7.17
C GLY A 195 23.33 -6.81 6.16
N ASP A 196 22.02 -7.00 6.31
CA ASP A 196 21.01 -6.33 5.50
C ASP A 196 21.06 -4.80 5.70
N ASN A 197 21.04 -4.03 4.60
CA ASN A 197 21.19 -2.58 4.66
C ASN A 197 19.87 -1.86 4.87
N LEU A 198 19.37 -1.92 6.10
CA LEU A 198 18.10 -1.32 6.48
C LEU A 198 18.04 0.20 6.29
N GLU A 199 19.16 0.89 6.57
CA GLU A 199 19.22 2.34 6.44
C GLU A 199 19.01 2.78 4.99
N TYR A 200 19.70 2.13 4.06
CA TYR A 200 19.52 2.42 2.64
C TYR A 200 18.12 2.07 2.16
N GLY A 201 17.64 0.86 2.49
CA GLY A 201 16.29 0.43 2.14
C GLY A 201 15.21 1.40 2.65
N TYR A 202 15.35 1.87 3.89
CA TYR A 202 14.44 2.87 4.47
C TYR A 202 14.45 4.20 3.70
N LYS A 203 15.64 4.76 3.43
CA LYS A 203 15.79 6.04 2.72
C LYS A 203 15.27 5.95 1.28
N PHE A 204 15.59 4.87 0.59
CA PHE A 204 15.08 4.64 -0.76
C PHE A 204 13.57 4.51 -0.79
N ALA A 205 12.99 3.67 0.09
CA ALA A 205 11.54 3.52 0.19
C ALA A 205 10.84 4.84 0.55
N GLN A 206 11.41 5.65 1.44
CA GLN A 206 10.89 6.98 1.77
C GLN A 206 10.86 7.89 0.54
N SER A 207 11.91 7.89 -0.26
CA SER A 207 11.98 8.70 -1.47
C SER A 207 11.01 8.20 -2.54
N PHE A 208 10.98 6.90 -2.84
CA PHE A 208 10.20 6.33 -3.93
C PHE A 208 8.69 6.24 -3.63
N VAL A 209 8.32 5.80 -2.42
CA VAL A 209 6.90 5.61 -2.05
C VAL A 209 6.23 6.95 -1.77
N ASP A 210 6.89 7.83 -1.00
CA ASP A 210 6.28 9.06 -0.52
C ASP A 210 6.21 10.16 -1.59
N VAL A 211 7.05 10.13 -2.64
CA VAL A 211 7.05 11.16 -3.68
C VAL A 211 5.68 11.31 -4.33
N ARG A 212 4.96 10.20 -4.54
CA ARG A 212 3.60 10.21 -5.10
C ARG A 212 2.63 11.05 -4.28
N GLU A 213 2.71 10.95 -2.96
CA GLU A 213 1.85 11.72 -2.06
C GLU A 213 2.31 13.18 -1.95
N ARG A 214 3.62 13.42 -1.95
CA ARG A 214 4.20 14.77 -1.86
C ARG A 214 4.02 15.62 -3.11
N GLU A 215 3.83 15.01 -4.27
CA GLU A 215 3.51 15.71 -5.53
C GLU A 215 2.09 16.31 -5.51
N ARG A 216 1.22 15.80 -4.66
CA ARG A 216 -0.17 16.25 -4.56
C ARG A 216 -0.26 17.49 -3.67
N LYS A 217 -0.67 18.59 -4.27
CA LYS A 217 -0.90 19.84 -3.55
C LYS A 217 -2.38 20.05 -3.32
N PHE A 218 -2.77 20.19 -2.07
CA PHE A 218 -4.15 20.46 -1.67
C PHE A 218 -4.21 21.66 -0.74
N LYS A 219 -5.38 22.29 -0.66
CA LYS A 219 -5.64 23.38 0.28
C LYS A 219 -5.55 22.84 1.72
N ARG A 220 -5.01 23.65 2.62
CA ARG A 220 -4.88 23.27 4.05
C ARG A 220 -6.23 23.00 4.68
N GLY A 221 -6.31 21.97 5.50
CA GLY A 221 -7.50 21.56 6.24
C GLY A 221 -8.55 20.83 5.41
N THR A 222 -8.29 20.52 4.12
CA THR A 222 -9.20 19.73 3.29
C THR A 222 -9.05 18.24 3.56
N ARG A 223 -10.11 17.46 3.26
CA ARG A 223 -10.12 16.00 3.38
C ARG A 223 -9.01 15.35 2.53
N GLU A 224 -8.77 15.89 1.35
CA GLU A 224 -7.72 15.43 0.44
C GLU A 224 -6.32 15.61 1.04
N GLN A 225 -6.06 16.75 1.68
CA GLN A 225 -4.81 16.95 2.42
C GLN A 225 -4.70 15.94 3.57
N GLY A 226 -5.79 15.74 4.33
CA GLY A 226 -5.83 14.74 5.40
C GLY A 226 -5.47 13.36 4.89
N ARG A 227 -5.98 12.98 3.72
CA ARG A 227 -5.68 11.71 3.06
C ARG A 227 -4.19 11.55 2.73
N VAL A 228 -3.56 12.58 2.18
CA VAL A 228 -2.12 12.56 1.89
C VAL A 228 -1.32 12.38 3.18
N LEU A 229 -1.66 13.10 4.24
CA LEU A 229 -0.98 12.98 5.54
C LEU A 229 -1.17 11.59 6.15
N MET A 230 -2.37 11.01 6.06
CA MET A 230 -2.66 9.64 6.49
C MET A 230 -1.80 8.63 5.72
N ASN A 231 -1.73 8.75 4.39
CA ASN A 231 -0.93 7.85 3.57
C ASN A 231 0.55 7.94 3.92
N LEU A 232 1.11 9.14 4.07
CA LEU A 232 2.51 9.35 4.47
C LEU A 232 2.79 8.77 5.86
N HIS A 233 1.87 8.95 6.82
CA HIS A 233 1.99 8.37 8.16
C HIS A 233 2.01 6.84 8.12
N ASN A 234 1.11 6.22 7.38
CA ASN A 234 1.03 4.76 7.29
C ASN A 234 2.22 4.16 6.51
N ASN A 235 2.71 4.85 5.46
CA ASN A 235 3.96 4.47 4.80
C ASN A 235 5.13 4.46 5.80
N GLU A 236 5.22 5.48 6.65
CA GLU A 236 6.25 5.57 7.70
C GLU A 236 6.11 4.45 8.72
N ALA A 237 4.90 4.13 9.18
CA ALA A 237 4.64 3.02 10.09
C ALA A 237 5.11 1.69 9.50
N GLY A 238 4.87 1.45 8.21
CA GLY A 238 5.36 0.26 7.49
C GLY A 238 6.88 0.18 7.43
N ARG A 239 7.55 1.29 7.10
CA ARG A 239 9.04 1.34 7.10
C ARG A 239 9.61 1.05 8.48
N ARG A 240 9.04 1.63 9.53
CA ARG A 240 9.46 1.41 10.92
C ARG A 240 9.22 0.00 11.40
N ALA A 241 8.17 -0.68 10.93
CA ALA A 241 7.90 -2.07 11.26
C ALA A 241 9.07 -2.98 10.87
N VAL A 242 9.67 -2.78 9.68
CA VAL A 242 10.84 -3.56 9.24
C VAL A 242 12.04 -3.34 10.15
N ILE A 243 12.33 -2.08 10.50
CA ILE A 243 13.45 -1.74 11.39
C ILE A 243 13.21 -2.35 12.79
N LYS A 244 12.00 -2.22 13.33
CA LYS A 244 11.65 -2.70 14.66
C LYS A 244 11.74 -4.22 14.78
N LYS A 245 11.49 -4.95 13.70
CA LYS A 245 11.55 -6.42 13.68
C LYS A 245 12.92 -6.97 13.28
N ALA A 246 13.83 -6.11 12.81
CA ALA A 246 15.19 -6.54 12.50
C ALA A 246 15.89 -7.13 13.72
N LYS A 247 16.70 -8.15 13.49
CA LYS A 247 17.36 -8.96 14.51
C LYS A 247 18.86 -8.91 14.37
N VAL A 248 19.56 -9.16 15.46
CA VAL A 248 20.99 -9.49 15.44
C VAL A 248 21.09 -11.01 15.33
N THR A 249 21.76 -11.48 14.28
CA THR A 249 22.03 -12.90 14.06
C THR A 249 23.51 -13.16 14.24
N CYS A 250 23.86 -14.29 14.83
CA CYS A 250 25.23 -14.67 15.09
C CYS A 250 25.51 -16.08 14.56
N LYS A 251 26.75 -16.30 14.12
CA LYS A 251 27.23 -17.59 13.67
C LYS A 251 28.52 -17.96 14.40
N CYS A 252 28.57 -19.22 14.88
CA CYS A 252 29.76 -19.81 15.47
C CYS A 252 30.70 -20.34 14.37
N HIS A 253 32.01 -20.13 14.52
CA HIS A 253 33.05 -20.48 13.55
C HIS A 253 34.15 -21.38 14.12
N GLY A 254 33.94 -22.01 15.28
CA GLY A 254 34.90 -22.92 15.86
C GLY A 254 34.93 -24.29 15.18
N VAL A 255 35.94 -25.08 15.52
CA VAL A 255 36.09 -26.48 15.05
C VAL A 255 34.82 -27.25 15.44
N SER A 256 34.31 -28.06 14.49
CA SER A 256 33.05 -28.82 14.64
C SER A 256 31.85 -27.98 15.01
N GLY A 257 31.85 -26.67 14.62
CA GLY A 257 30.77 -25.73 14.91
C GLY A 257 30.78 -25.19 16.34
N SER A 258 31.88 -25.36 17.10
CA SER A 258 32.03 -24.77 18.43
C SER A 258 31.95 -23.24 18.38
N CYS A 259 31.53 -22.62 19.48
CA CYS A 259 31.37 -21.17 19.56
C CYS A 259 32.63 -20.47 20.13
N SER A 260 33.83 -20.92 19.77
CA SER A 260 35.09 -20.28 20.12
C SER A 260 35.28 -18.92 19.45
N LEU A 261 34.76 -18.75 18.25
CA LEU A 261 34.65 -17.48 17.52
C LEU A 261 33.20 -17.28 17.09
N ILE A 262 32.62 -16.12 17.40
CA ILE A 262 31.24 -15.78 17.06
C ILE A 262 31.23 -14.47 16.30
N THR A 263 30.65 -14.49 15.09
CA THR A 263 30.44 -13.27 14.29
C THR A 263 28.95 -12.96 14.26
N CYS A 264 28.60 -11.71 14.50
CA CYS A 264 27.22 -11.21 14.55
C CYS A 264 27.01 -10.07 13.54
N TRP A 265 25.83 -10.05 12.94
CA TRP A 265 25.42 -9.02 11.99
C TRP A 265 23.94 -8.71 12.13
N GLN A 266 23.51 -7.60 11.54
CA GLN A 266 22.10 -7.25 11.43
C GLN A 266 21.43 -8.03 10.31
N GLN A 267 20.27 -8.62 10.61
CA GLN A 267 19.48 -9.40 9.68
C GLN A 267 18.01 -8.95 9.69
N LEU A 268 17.39 -8.91 8.53
CA LEU A 268 15.96 -8.75 8.38
C LEU A 268 15.21 -9.90 9.04
N ALA A 269 14.11 -9.60 9.72
CA ALA A 269 13.12 -10.60 10.07
C ALA A 269 12.46 -11.18 8.80
N THR A 270 11.78 -12.31 8.92
CA THR A 270 10.92 -12.79 7.84
C THR A 270 9.84 -11.76 7.55
N PHE A 271 9.42 -11.66 6.29
CA PHE A 271 8.37 -10.69 5.95
C PHE A 271 7.03 -11.03 6.63
N ARG A 272 6.82 -12.31 6.98
CA ARG A 272 5.72 -12.79 7.82
C ARG A 272 5.71 -12.12 9.19
N GLU A 273 6.84 -12.07 9.88
CA GLU A 273 6.94 -11.42 11.20
C GLU A 273 6.64 -9.91 11.13
N VAL A 274 6.97 -9.27 9.98
CA VAL A 274 6.61 -7.88 9.73
C VAL A 274 5.11 -7.74 9.48
N GLY A 275 4.53 -8.68 8.72
CA GLY A 275 3.08 -8.75 8.46
C GLY A 275 2.28 -8.94 9.75
N ASP A 276 2.68 -9.87 10.60
CA ASP A 276 2.06 -10.13 11.91
C ASP A 276 2.07 -8.87 12.78
N TYR A 277 3.23 -8.19 12.86
CA TYR A 277 3.34 -6.94 13.61
C TYR A 277 2.41 -5.83 13.06
N LEU A 278 2.35 -5.65 11.75
CA LEU A 278 1.47 -4.66 11.14
C LEU A 278 -0.02 -5.03 11.30
N ARG A 279 -0.30 -6.33 11.42
CA ARG A 279 -1.64 -6.82 11.68
C ARG A 279 -2.11 -6.44 13.09
N ASP A 280 -1.23 -6.58 14.11
CA ASP A 280 -1.54 -6.11 15.47
C ASP A 280 -1.80 -4.59 15.45
N LYS A 281 -1.02 -3.84 14.65
CA LYS A 281 -1.23 -2.40 14.47
C LYS A 281 -2.53 -2.05 13.74
N TYR A 282 -3.00 -2.91 12.83
CA TYR A 282 -4.30 -2.74 12.18
C TYR A 282 -5.46 -2.88 13.16
N ASP A 283 -5.40 -3.86 14.06
CA ASP A 283 -6.45 -4.06 15.06
C ASP A 283 -6.51 -2.90 16.05
N GLY A 284 -5.36 -2.27 16.38
CA GLY A 284 -5.25 -1.08 17.22
C GLY A 284 -5.20 0.26 16.46
N ALA A 285 -5.59 0.30 15.18
CA ALA A 285 -5.51 1.54 14.39
C ALA A 285 -6.41 2.66 14.93
N THR A 286 -5.92 3.90 14.89
CA THR A 286 -6.56 5.06 15.48
C THR A 286 -7.26 5.92 14.42
N GLU A 287 -8.51 6.32 14.69
CA GLU A 287 -9.24 7.24 13.85
C GLU A 287 -8.73 8.68 14.02
N VAL A 288 -8.43 9.32 12.88
CA VAL A 288 -7.90 10.68 12.83
C VAL A 288 -8.70 11.56 11.88
N ARG A 289 -8.64 12.87 12.12
CA ARG A 289 -9.18 13.90 11.23
C ARG A 289 -8.12 14.94 10.93
N VAL A 290 -8.27 15.68 9.83
CA VAL A 290 -7.43 16.84 9.56
C VAL A 290 -8.03 18.07 10.24
N ASN A 291 -7.21 18.85 10.95
CA ASN A 291 -7.62 20.11 11.53
C ASN A 291 -7.44 21.28 10.55
N ARG A 292 -7.99 22.47 10.89
CA ARG A 292 -7.87 23.70 10.07
C ARG A 292 -6.41 24.11 9.82
N ARG A 293 -5.48 23.72 10.70
CA ARG A 293 -4.05 23.99 10.56
C ARG A 293 -3.33 22.99 9.64
N GLY A 294 -4.06 22.03 9.04
CA GLY A 294 -3.52 21.02 8.13
C GLY A 294 -2.67 19.96 8.83
N ARG A 295 -3.01 19.58 10.06
CA ARG A 295 -2.36 18.49 10.82
C ARG A 295 -3.35 17.40 11.14
N LEU A 296 -2.90 16.15 11.21
CA LEU A 296 -3.70 15.04 11.72
C LEU A 296 -3.93 15.22 13.24
N GLN A 297 -5.15 14.97 13.65
CA GLN A 297 -5.60 15.01 15.04
C GLN A 297 -6.50 13.81 15.31
N ILE A 298 -6.36 13.18 16.47
CA ILE A 298 -7.26 12.11 16.91
C ILE A 298 -8.72 12.60 16.92
N ARG A 299 -9.64 11.72 16.55
CA ARG A 299 -11.07 12.04 16.56
C ARG A 299 -11.66 11.97 17.95
N ASP A 300 -11.35 10.89 18.69
CA ASP A 300 -11.79 10.68 20.07
C ASP A 300 -10.64 11.00 21.05
N PRO A 301 -10.77 12.04 21.89
CA PRO A 301 -9.73 12.44 22.86
C PRO A 301 -9.40 11.38 23.92
N ARG A 302 -10.25 10.36 24.09
CA ARG A 302 -10.03 9.27 25.06
C ARG A 302 -9.01 8.23 24.56
N VAL A 303 -8.72 8.24 23.28
CA VAL A 303 -7.75 7.33 22.66
C VAL A 303 -6.35 7.91 22.77
N THR A 304 -5.35 7.06 23.01
CA THR A 304 -3.94 7.46 23.04
C THR A 304 -3.49 8.03 21.69
N ILE A 305 -2.64 9.05 21.74
CA ILE A 305 -2.08 9.68 20.53
C ILE A 305 -1.25 8.64 19.77
N PRO A 306 -1.55 8.38 18.49
CA PRO A 306 -0.81 7.40 17.71
C PRO A 306 0.65 7.85 17.50
N THR A 307 1.56 6.92 17.68
CA THR A 307 2.98 7.10 17.38
C THR A 307 3.22 6.92 15.87
N ALA A 308 4.42 7.25 15.40
CA ALA A 308 4.79 7.03 14.01
C ALA A 308 4.88 5.54 13.60
N SER A 309 4.69 4.61 14.54
CA SER A 309 4.64 3.16 14.29
C SER A 309 3.22 2.60 14.34
N ASP A 310 2.23 3.42 14.66
CA ASP A 310 0.83 3.01 14.72
C ASP A 310 0.11 3.37 13.42
N LEU A 311 -0.91 2.58 13.04
CA LEU A 311 -1.70 2.88 11.87
C LEU A 311 -2.81 3.87 12.19
N VAL A 312 -3.13 4.72 11.22
CA VAL A 312 -4.21 5.71 11.34
C VAL A 312 -5.15 5.65 10.14
N TYR A 313 -6.43 5.94 10.36
CA TYR A 313 -7.45 5.96 9.31
C TYR A 313 -8.39 7.16 9.51
N MET A 314 -9.17 7.52 8.49
CA MET A 314 -10.05 8.70 8.51
C MET A 314 -11.51 8.37 8.25
N GLU A 315 -11.79 7.18 7.76
CA GLU A 315 -13.12 6.72 7.35
C GLU A 315 -13.35 5.30 7.85
N ASP A 316 -14.58 5.01 8.22
CA ASP A 316 -14.96 3.67 8.65
C ASP A 316 -14.79 2.65 7.50
N SER A 317 -14.53 1.41 7.87
CA SER A 317 -14.43 0.31 6.93
C SER A 317 -15.77 0.07 6.23
N PRO A 318 -15.78 -0.13 4.90
CA PRO A 318 -16.99 -0.47 4.17
C PRO A 318 -17.60 -1.81 4.62
N ASN A 319 -18.83 -2.04 4.21
CA ASN A 319 -19.47 -3.33 4.43
C ASN A 319 -18.94 -4.38 3.45
N TYR A 320 -18.08 -5.27 3.93
CA TYR A 320 -17.51 -6.37 3.15
C TYR A 320 -18.35 -7.65 3.14
N CYS A 321 -19.55 -7.63 3.71
CA CYS A 321 -20.46 -8.79 3.72
C CYS A 321 -21.12 -9.06 2.37
N VAL A 322 -21.32 -7.99 1.59
CA VAL A 322 -22.02 -8.05 0.30
C VAL A 322 -21.04 -7.72 -0.81
N LYS A 323 -21.21 -8.34 -1.98
CA LYS A 323 -20.45 -7.99 -3.17
C LYS A 323 -20.82 -6.57 -3.61
N ASP A 324 -19.83 -5.70 -3.73
CA ASP A 324 -19.95 -4.35 -4.27
C ASP A 324 -18.67 -3.97 -5.01
N ASP A 325 -18.75 -3.96 -6.33
CA ASP A 325 -17.62 -3.67 -7.21
C ASP A 325 -17.15 -2.20 -7.07
N LYS A 326 -18.03 -1.28 -6.63
CA LYS A 326 -17.68 0.14 -6.43
C LYS A 326 -16.70 0.35 -5.28
N ILE A 327 -16.80 -0.46 -4.24
CA ILE A 327 -15.91 -0.43 -3.07
C ILE A 327 -14.87 -1.55 -3.10
N GLY A 328 -14.90 -2.41 -4.11
CA GLY A 328 -13.98 -3.54 -4.24
C GLY A 328 -14.24 -4.68 -3.26
N SER A 329 -15.49 -4.87 -2.86
CA SER A 329 -15.89 -5.97 -1.99
C SER A 329 -16.34 -7.18 -2.82
N LEU A 330 -15.72 -8.34 -2.62
CA LEU A 330 -16.18 -9.61 -3.20
C LEU A 330 -17.34 -10.23 -2.40
N GLY A 331 -17.64 -9.71 -1.21
CA GLY A 331 -18.57 -10.29 -0.29
C GLY A 331 -18.04 -11.55 0.40
N THR A 332 -18.89 -12.16 1.21
CA THR A 332 -18.54 -13.37 1.98
C THR A 332 -19.35 -14.61 1.54
N GLN A 333 -20.22 -14.49 0.53
CA GLN A 333 -21.00 -15.60 0.02
C GLN A 333 -20.10 -16.70 -0.57
N GLY A 334 -20.39 -17.96 -0.29
CA GLY A 334 -19.63 -19.12 -0.77
C GLY A 334 -18.27 -19.33 -0.08
N ARG A 335 -17.83 -18.43 0.83
CA ARG A 335 -16.55 -18.57 1.53
C ARG A 335 -16.64 -19.60 2.65
N GLN A 336 -15.58 -20.35 2.82
CA GLN A 336 -15.46 -21.31 3.91
C GLN A 336 -15.34 -20.59 5.25
N CYS A 337 -15.95 -21.15 6.28
CA CYS A 337 -15.91 -20.65 7.66
C CYS A 337 -15.75 -21.79 8.66
N ASN A 338 -15.33 -21.47 9.86
CA ASN A 338 -15.17 -22.42 10.95
C ASN A 338 -16.42 -22.42 11.85
N ARG A 339 -17.14 -23.54 11.93
CA ARG A 339 -18.36 -23.66 12.74
C ARG A 339 -18.07 -23.51 14.24
N THR A 340 -16.95 -24.01 14.70
CA THR A 340 -16.61 -24.08 16.14
C THR A 340 -15.92 -22.83 16.66
N SER A 341 -15.42 -21.97 15.78
CA SER A 341 -14.74 -20.74 16.14
C SER A 341 -15.74 -19.63 16.49
N GLN A 342 -15.46 -18.92 17.58
CA GLN A 342 -16.13 -17.68 17.96
C GLN A 342 -15.40 -16.44 17.45
N ASP A 343 -14.24 -16.62 16.83
CA ASP A 343 -13.41 -15.56 16.28
C ASP A 343 -13.88 -15.11 14.87
N ILE A 344 -13.06 -14.29 14.24
CA ILE A 344 -13.35 -13.63 12.95
C ILE A 344 -13.54 -14.63 11.81
N ASP A 345 -12.93 -15.81 11.88
CA ASP A 345 -13.09 -16.94 10.95
C ASP A 345 -14.35 -17.77 11.22
N GLY A 346 -15.02 -17.51 12.35
CA GLY A 346 -16.24 -18.19 12.75
C GLY A 346 -17.41 -17.92 11.81
N CYS A 347 -18.22 -18.96 11.52
CA CYS A 347 -19.35 -18.84 10.61
C CYS A 347 -20.34 -17.74 11.02
N ASN A 348 -20.55 -17.51 12.32
CA ASN A 348 -21.46 -16.48 12.80
C ASN A 348 -21.00 -15.06 12.38
N LEU A 349 -19.70 -14.78 12.49
CA LEU A 349 -19.15 -13.48 12.16
C LEU A 349 -18.85 -13.34 10.66
N LEU A 350 -18.19 -14.33 10.06
CA LEU A 350 -17.79 -14.27 8.66
C LEU A 350 -18.99 -14.23 7.72
N CYS A 351 -20.02 -15.03 7.99
CA CYS A 351 -21.20 -15.09 7.13
C CYS A 351 -22.20 -13.95 7.38
N CYS A 352 -21.88 -13.00 8.27
CA CYS A 352 -22.69 -11.79 8.53
C CYS A 352 -24.15 -12.09 8.90
N GLY A 353 -24.40 -13.15 9.65
CA GLY A 353 -25.74 -13.54 10.09
C GLY A 353 -26.61 -14.24 9.03
N ARG A 354 -26.12 -14.42 7.78
CA ARG A 354 -26.90 -15.14 6.73
C ARG A 354 -26.99 -16.65 6.93
N GLY A 355 -26.22 -17.20 7.87
CA GLY A 355 -26.08 -18.63 8.05
C GLY A 355 -25.10 -19.27 7.06
N TYR A 356 -24.94 -20.59 7.16
CA TYR A 356 -24.00 -21.36 6.36
C TYR A 356 -24.58 -22.70 5.94
N ASN A 357 -24.04 -23.26 4.87
CA ASN A 357 -24.31 -24.60 4.41
C ASN A 357 -23.23 -25.56 4.89
N THR A 358 -23.56 -26.79 5.19
CA THR A 358 -22.60 -27.83 5.53
C THR A 358 -22.56 -28.87 4.41
N LEU A 359 -21.37 -29.09 3.85
CA LEU A 359 -21.13 -30.08 2.79
C LEU A 359 -20.10 -31.09 3.29
N LYS A 360 -20.33 -32.37 3.03
CA LYS A 360 -19.31 -33.41 3.27
C LYS A 360 -18.30 -33.37 2.11
N SER A 361 -17.05 -33.15 2.43
CA SER A 361 -15.97 -33.20 1.47
C SER A 361 -14.99 -34.30 1.81
N THR A 362 -14.47 -34.94 0.79
CA THR A 362 -13.47 -36.01 0.93
C THR A 362 -12.09 -35.45 0.57
N ILE A 363 -11.20 -35.41 1.55
CA ILE A 363 -9.82 -34.98 1.37
C ILE A 363 -8.92 -36.19 1.25
N ARG A 364 -8.05 -36.17 0.25
CA ARG A 364 -6.96 -37.11 0.10
C ARG A 364 -5.68 -36.46 0.59
N GLU A 365 -5.09 -37.01 1.63
CA GLU A 365 -3.85 -36.49 2.22
C GLU A 365 -2.80 -37.59 2.33
N ARG A 366 -1.53 -37.21 2.29
CA ARG A 366 -0.43 -38.12 2.57
C ARG A 366 -0.40 -38.39 4.06
N CYS A 367 -0.42 -39.67 4.44
CA CYS A 367 -0.42 -40.11 5.83
C CYS A 367 0.55 -41.28 6.03
N GLN A 368 0.84 -41.61 7.29
CA GLN A 368 1.72 -42.71 7.66
C GLN A 368 3.03 -42.71 6.84
N CYS A 369 3.63 -41.54 6.72
CA CYS A 369 4.88 -41.39 6.00
C CYS A 369 6.02 -42.08 6.76
N GLN A 370 6.77 -42.94 6.07
CA GLN A 370 7.96 -43.62 6.58
C GLN A 370 9.17 -43.18 5.79
N PHE A 371 10.23 -42.85 6.51
CA PHE A 371 11.52 -42.55 5.91
C PHE A 371 12.22 -43.89 5.61
N LYS A 372 12.50 -44.15 4.33
CA LYS A 372 13.36 -45.26 3.92
C LYS A 372 14.79 -44.76 3.76
N TRP A 373 15.70 -45.52 4.31
CA TRP A 373 17.12 -45.24 4.24
C TRP A 373 17.56 -45.01 2.77
N CYS A 374 18.37 -44.00 2.65
CA CYS A 374 18.81 -43.25 1.53
C CYS A 374 17.73 -42.43 0.81
N CYS A 375 17.17 -41.44 1.60
CA CYS A 375 16.59 -40.19 1.03
C CYS A 375 15.17 -40.33 0.43
N GLN A 376 14.44 -41.43 0.68
CA GLN A 376 13.06 -41.59 0.23
C GLN A 376 12.06 -41.49 1.37
N VAL A 377 10.97 -40.75 1.15
CA VAL A 377 9.82 -40.73 2.04
C VAL A 377 8.64 -41.38 1.31
N GLU A 378 8.23 -42.55 1.78
CA GLU A 378 7.02 -43.22 1.29
C GLU A 378 5.83 -42.91 2.19
N CYS A 379 4.76 -42.38 1.59
CA CYS A 379 3.54 -42.07 2.30
C CYS A 379 2.37 -42.86 1.71
N LYS A 380 1.48 -43.32 2.58
CA LYS A 380 0.17 -43.83 2.16
C LYS A 380 -0.75 -42.65 1.82
N THR A 381 -1.73 -42.87 0.98
CA THR A 381 -2.81 -41.91 0.73
C THR A 381 -3.99 -42.28 1.60
N CYS A 382 -4.30 -41.43 2.57
CA CYS A 382 -5.48 -41.57 3.41
C CYS A 382 -6.64 -40.72 2.85
N ILE A 383 -7.83 -41.29 2.94
CA ILE A 383 -9.07 -40.61 2.57
C ILE A 383 -9.82 -40.29 3.85
N ARG A 384 -10.03 -38.98 4.09
CA ARG A 384 -10.72 -38.48 5.26
C ARG A 384 -11.94 -37.68 4.82
N SER A 385 -13.11 -38.04 5.36
CA SER A 385 -14.31 -37.21 5.20
C SER A 385 -14.33 -36.11 6.27
N MET A 386 -14.55 -34.89 5.86
CA MET A 386 -14.74 -33.77 6.77
C MET A 386 -15.90 -32.88 6.33
N ASP A 387 -16.54 -32.26 7.32
CA ASP A 387 -17.58 -31.27 7.07
C ASP A 387 -16.95 -29.93 6.72
N VAL A 388 -17.32 -29.38 5.58
CA VAL A 388 -16.92 -28.05 5.10
C VAL A 388 -18.15 -27.13 5.22
N HIS A 389 -17.96 -26.01 5.93
CA HIS A 389 -19.01 -25.02 6.12
C HIS A 389 -18.76 -23.83 5.20
N THR A 390 -19.80 -23.43 4.45
CA THR A 390 -19.72 -22.31 3.49
C THR A 390 -20.85 -21.32 3.74
N CYS A 391 -20.54 -20.03 3.73
CA CYS A 391 -21.53 -18.97 3.92
C CYS A 391 -22.60 -18.95 2.83
N LYS A 392 -23.88 -18.78 3.21
CA LYS A 392 -25.00 -18.55 2.29
C LYS A 392 -24.94 -17.20 1.60
#